data_20f988e0236ae88b2ca2ed52925b427c
#
_entry.id   20f988e0236ae88b2ca2ed52925b427c
#
_cell.length_a   1.000
_cell.length_b   1.000
_cell.length_c   1.000
_cell.angle_alpha   90.00
_cell.angle_beta   90.00
_cell.angle_gamma   90.00
#
_symmetry.space_group_name_H-M   'P 1'
#
loop_
_entity.id
_entity.type
_entity.pdbx_description
1 polymer ?
#
loop_
_entity_poly.entity_id
_entity_poly.type
_entity_poly.pdbx_seq_one_letter_code
_entity_poly.pdbx_strand_id
1 'polypeptide(L)'
;NTNKIFKNPKKSDYIIYKKEDFKLHVIKIYNKIKKYNWKNKKPSILMLGRWQPWHLGHRILFEKAIQKTGQVMIYVKDIHGLGDNPFNFKTVKNKIIKDLKEYKNRFKISLAPNIVEINYGRTVGYKIKKLKLSKEIEKISATNIRKKLRLQNKLKKIPDNRN
;
A
#
# COMPACT_ATOMS: atom_id res chain seq x y z
N ASN A 1 -10.30 -25.07 -40.27
CA ASN A 1 -11.12 -25.08 -39.03
C ASN A 1 -10.70 -23.99 -38.04
N THR A 2 -10.67 -22.73 -38.53
CA THR A 2 -10.28 -21.56 -37.72
C THR A 2 -11.45 -20.61 -37.40
N ASN A 3 -12.71 -21.04 -37.54
CA ASN A 3 -13.88 -20.19 -37.43
C ASN A 3 -14.70 -20.39 -36.11
N LYS A 4 -14.04 -20.59 -34.97
CA LYS A 4 -14.74 -20.81 -33.69
C LYS A 4 -14.46 -19.80 -32.58
N ILE A 5 -13.82 -18.65 -32.82
CA ILE A 5 -13.32 -17.80 -31.72
C ILE A 5 -14.05 -16.45 -31.57
N PHE A 6 -14.90 -16.03 -32.47
CA PHE A 6 -15.63 -14.76 -32.30
C PHE A 6 -17.15 -14.98 -32.18
N LYS A 7 -17.60 -15.61 -31.09
CA LYS A 7 -18.97 -15.34 -30.63
C LYS A 7 -19.01 -13.87 -30.22
N ASN A 8 -19.96 -13.09 -30.79
CA ASN A 8 -20.22 -11.73 -30.33
C ASN A 8 -20.39 -11.75 -28.79
N PRO A 9 -19.54 -11.01 -28.06
CA PRO A 9 -19.62 -10.99 -26.60
C PRO A 9 -20.97 -10.42 -26.20
N LYS A 10 -21.64 -11.04 -25.23
CA LYS A 10 -22.89 -10.52 -24.67
C LYS A 10 -22.57 -9.21 -23.95
N LYS A 11 -23.55 -8.30 -23.89
CA LYS A 11 -23.41 -6.98 -23.22
C LYS A 11 -22.94 -7.12 -21.74
N SER A 12 -23.23 -8.25 -21.10
CA SER A 12 -22.75 -8.64 -19.76
C SER A 12 -21.26 -8.95 -19.68
N ASP A 13 -20.58 -9.17 -20.82
CA ASP A 13 -19.16 -9.54 -20.85
C ASP A 13 -18.23 -8.30 -20.88
N TYR A 14 -18.83 -7.11 -21.03
CA TYR A 14 -18.10 -5.83 -20.97
C TYR A 14 -17.99 -5.36 -19.52
N ILE A 15 -16.88 -5.65 -18.90
CA ILE A 15 -16.55 -5.05 -17.60
C ILE A 15 -16.16 -3.59 -17.85
N ILE A 16 -17.07 -2.67 -17.53
CA ILE A 16 -16.79 -1.23 -17.58
C ILE A 16 -15.88 -0.89 -16.39
N TYR A 17 -14.59 -0.90 -16.62
CA TYR A 17 -13.63 -0.40 -15.63
C TYR A 17 -13.70 1.14 -15.57
N LYS A 18 -13.75 1.71 -14.38
CA LYS A 18 -13.37 3.11 -14.20
C LYS A 18 -11.93 3.28 -14.73
N LYS A 19 -11.62 4.42 -15.35
CA LYS A 19 -10.29 4.71 -15.94
C LYS A 19 -9.13 4.35 -15.00
N GLU A 20 -9.32 4.56 -13.71
CA GLU A 20 -8.34 4.26 -12.66
C GLU A 20 -8.13 2.76 -12.45
N ASP A 21 -9.22 1.99 -12.44
CA ASP A 21 -9.18 0.52 -12.29
C ASP A 21 -8.54 -0.14 -13.50
N PHE A 22 -8.80 0.38 -14.71
CA PHE A 22 -8.16 -0.08 -15.94
C PHE A 22 -6.64 0.09 -15.87
N LYS A 23 -6.14 1.25 -15.40
CA LYS A 23 -4.71 1.49 -15.26
C LYS A 23 -4.04 0.53 -14.27
N LEU A 24 -4.70 0.22 -13.15
CA LEU A 24 -4.21 -0.80 -12.21
C LEU A 24 -4.20 -2.19 -12.85
N HIS A 25 -5.22 -2.53 -13.59
CA HIS A 25 -5.32 -3.82 -14.28
C HIS A 25 -4.17 -3.99 -15.28
N VAL A 26 -3.90 -2.98 -16.09
CA VAL A 26 -2.75 -2.96 -17.03
C VAL A 26 -1.42 -3.12 -16.28
N ILE A 27 -1.22 -2.42 -15.17
CA ILE A 27 0.00 -2.57 -14.34
C ILE A 27 0.16 -4.01 -13.85
N LYS A 28 -0.91 -4.64 -13.37
CA LYS A 28 -0.89 -6.02 -12.87
C LYS A 28 -0.59 -7.02 -13.97
N ILE A 29 -1.22 -6.87 -15.14
CA ILE A 29 -0.96 -7.74 -16.31
C ILE A 29 0.49 -7.57 -16.77
N TYR A 30 0.95 -6.33 -16.94
CA TYR A 30 2.32 -6.07 -17.36
C TYR A 30 3.35 -6.73 -16.43
N ASN A 31 3.12 -6.67 -15.12
CA ASN A 31 3.99 -7.31 -14.14
C ASN A 31 4.01 -8.85 -14.20
N LYS A 32 2.94 -9.48 -14.71
CA LYS A 32 2.91 -10.93 -14.94
C LYS A 32 3.76 -11.34 -16.16
N ILE A 33 3.78 -10.49 -17.18
CA ILE A 33 4.44 -10.77 -18.45
C ILE A 33 5.91 -10.35 -18.39
N LYS A 34 6.22 -9.22 -17.80
CA LYS A 34 7.55 -8.62 -17.77
C LYS A 34 7.93 -8.12 -16.38
N LYS A 35 9.13 -8.48 -15.92
CA LYS A 35 9.69 -7.95 -14.68
C LYS A 35 9.87 -6.44 -14.78
N TYR A 36 9.23 -5.69 -13.87
CA TYR A 36 9.45 -4.24 -13.79
C TYR A 36 10.88 -3.94 -13.31
N ASN A 37 11.54 -3.01 -13.98
CA ASN A 37 12.87 -2.53 -13.58
C ASN A 37 12.73 -1.18 -12.86
N TRP A 38 12.99 -1.18 -11.55
CA TRP A 38 13.00 0.03 -10.73
C TRP A 38 14.09 0.99 -11.19
N LYS A 39 13.76 2.26 -11.35
CA LYS A 39 14.71 3.32 -11.72
C LYS A 39 14.61 4.48 -10.73
N ASN A 40 15.71 4.77 -10.01
CA ASN A 40 15.72 5.88 -9.05
C ASN A 40 15.44 7.25 -9.67
N LYS A 41 15.80 7.45 -10.93
CA LYS A 41 15.52 8.69 -11.67
C LYS A 41 14.06 8.86 -12.12
N LYS A 42 13.24 7.80 -12.07
CA LYS A 42 11.81 7.94 -12.36
C LYS A 42 11.06 8.53 -11.18
N PRO A 43 10.02 9.34 -11.44
CA PRO A 43 9.15 9.82 -10.38
C PRO A 43 8.64 8.67 -9.51
N SER A 44 8.62 8.89 -8.20
CA SER A 44 8.11 7.94 -7.21
C SER A 44 7.28 8.69 -6.19
N ILE A 45 6.28 8.02 -5.61
CA ILE A 45 5.57 8.55 -4.47
C ILE A 45 6.14 7.92 -3.21
N LEU A 46 6.39 8.74 -2.20
CA LEU A 46 6.75 8.30 -0.87
C LEU A 46 5.49 8.06 -0.04
N MET A 47 5.39 6.88 0.55
CA MET A 47 4.45 6.55 1.61
C MET A 47 5.22 6.37 2.91
N LEU A 48 5.02 7.27 3.88
CA LEU A 48 5.63 7.20 5.20
C LEU A 48 4.56 6.88 6.24
N GLY A 49 4.76 5.83 7.04
CA GLY A 49 3.77 5.45 8.04
C GLY A 49 4.23 4.39 9.03
N ARG A 50 3.40 4.12 10.02
CA ARG A 50 3.62 3.08 11.05
C ARG A 50 3.27 1.69 10.56
N TRP A 51 2.20 1.59 9.76
CA TRP A 51 1.68 0.35 9.17
C TRP A 51 1.41 -0.77 10.21
N GLN A 52 0.77 -0.45 11.31
CA GLN A 52 0.64 -1.27 12.53
C GLN A 52 -0.80 -1.80 12.79
N PRO A 53 -1.28 -2.82 12.08
CA PRO A 53 -0.69 -3.50 10.93
C PRO A 53 -1.03 -2.82 9.59
N TRP A 54 -0.37 -3.28 8.52
CA TRP A 54 -0.81 -2.99 7.14
C TRP A 54 -2.20 -3.60 6.90
N HIS A 55 -3.08 -2.84 6.26
CA HIS A 55 -4.47 -3.23 6.00
C HIS A 55 -5.00 -2.66 4.67
N LEU A 56 -6.23 -3.00 4.30
CA LEU A 56 -6.86 -2.61 3.03
C LEU A 56 -6.81 -1.10 2.76
N GLY A 57 -7.03 -0.25 3.76
CA GLY A 57 -6.91 1.20 3.59
C GLY A 57 -5.52 1.64 3.11
N HIS A 58 -4.46 1.03 3.64
CA HIS A 58 -3.08 1.28 3.19
C HIS A 58 -2.83 0.75 1.78
N ARG A 59 -3.39 -0.41 1.43
CA ARG A 59 -3.33 -0.96 0.08
C ARG A 59 -3.97 -0.02 -0.94
N ILE A 60 -5.13 0.54 -0.65
CA ILE A 60 -5.81 1.49 -1.53
C ILE A 60 -5.00 2.78 -1.70
N LEU A 61 -4.36 3.28 -0.62
CA LEU A 61 -3.41 4.40 -0.72
C LEU A 61 -2.25 4.08 -1.66
N PHE A 62 -1.67 2.89 -1.54
CA PHE A 62 -0.62 2.40 -2.43
C PHE A 62 -1.11 2.32 -3.88
N GLU A 63 -2.30 1.77 -4.13
CA GLU A 63 -2.86 1.65 -5.47
C GLU A 63 -3.11 3.02 -6.12
N LYS A 64 -3.58 4.01 -5.36
CA LYS A 64 -3.66 5.41 -5.81
C LYS A 64 -2.28 6.02 -6.11
N ALA A 65 -1.26 5.67 -5.34
CA ALA A 65 0.09 6.16 -5.55
C ALA A 65 0.73 5.55 -6.81
N ILE A 66 0.66 4.23 -6.97
CA ILE A 66 1.29 3.53 -8.10
C ILE A 66 0.65 3.87 -9.45
N GLN A 67 -0.64 4.18 -9.49
CA GLN A 67 -1.31 4.68 -10.70
C GLN A 67 -0.70 5.99 -11.21
N LYS A 68 -0.17 6.83 -10.31
CA LYS A 68 0.39 8.14 -10.67
C LYS A 68 1.80 8.04 -11.21
N THR A 69 2.65 7.24 -10.59
CA THR A 69 4.09 7.21 -10.88
C THR A 69 4.61 5.86 -11.36
N GLY A 70 3.81 4.79 -11.24
CA GLY A 70 4.21 3.44 -11.63
C GLY A 70 5.21 2.76 -10.69
N GLN A 71 5.76 3.49 -9.70
CA GLN A 71 6.62 2.96 -8.64
C GLN A 71 6.44 3.75 -7.34
N VAL A 72 6.61 3.07 -6.19
CA VAL A 72 6.32 3.65 -4.87
C VAL A 72 7.42 3.28 -3.88
N MET A 73 7.90 4.25 -3.10
CA MET A 73 8.77 4.03 -1.95
C MET A 73 7.93 3.99 -0.68
N ILE A 74 8.04 2.93 0.10
CA ILE A 74 7.33 2.76 1.37
C ILE A 74 8.35 2.83 2.50
N TYR A 75 8.24 3.84 3.36
CA TYR A 75 8.98 3.92 4.60
C TYR A 75 8.13 3.46 5.78
N VAL A 76 8.69 2.53 6.54
CA VAL A 76 8.13 2.04 7.79
C VAL A 76 8.83 2.76 8.93
N LYS A 77 8.11 3.53 9.73
CA LYS A 77 8.67 4.21 10.91
C LYS A 77 9.16 3.17 11.91
N ASP A 78 10.38 3.34 12.43
CA ASP A 78 10.91 2.50 13.50
C ASP A 78 10.36 2.93 14.86
N ILE A 79 9.26 2.31 15.23
CA ILE A 79 8.51 2.60 16.45
C ILE A 79 8.03 1.32 17.15
N HIS A 80 8.62 0.18 16.82
CA HIS A 80 8.28 -1.08 17.48
C HIS A 80 8.51 -0.98 19.00
N GLY A 81 7.49 -1.38 19.78
CA GLY A 81 7.54 -1.29 21.24
C GLY A 81 7.20 0.08 21.82
N LEU A 82 7.08 1.14 21.00
CA LEU A 82 6.64 2.44 21.47
C LEU A 82 5.12 2.55 21.39
N GLY A 83 4.46 2.75 22.54
CA GLY A 83 3.00 2.79 22.61
C GLY A 83 2.36 1.55 21.97
N ASP A 84 1.21 1.70 21.32
CA ASP A 84 0.50 0.57 20.70
C ASP A 84 1.03 0.23 19.28
N ASN A 85 2.34 -0.09 19.18
CA ASN A 85 3.01 -0.50 17.94
C ASN A 85 3.70 -1.87 18.11
N PRO A 86 2.92 -2.97 18.11
CA PRO A 86 3.42 -4.30 18.49
C PRO A 86 4.20 -5.03 17.42
N PHE A 87 4.18 -4.54 16.16
CA PHE A 87 4.80 -5.27 15.05
C PHE A 87 6.17 -4.67 14.68
N ASN A 88 7.19 -5.50 14.67
CA ASN A 88 8.53 -5.11 14.21
C ASN A 88 8.59 -4.92 12.69
N PHE A 89 9.67 -4.32 12.21
CA PHE A 89 9.87 -4.03 10.80
C PHE A 89 9.72 -5.27 9.90
N LYS A 90 10.32 -6.41 10.31
CA LYS A 90 10.26 -7.66 9.53
C LYS A 90 8.82 -8.13 9.33
N THR A 91 8.01 -8.11 10.40
CA THR A 91 6.59 -8.49 10.36
C THR A 91 5.79 -7.56 9.44
N VAL A 92 5.98 -6.24 9.57
CA VAL A 92 5.30 -5.23 8.73
C VAL A 92 5.71 -5.39 7.27
N LYS A 93 7.01 -5.48 6.98
CA LYS A 93 7.55 -5.67 5.63
C LYS A 93 7.00 -6.92 4.95
N ASN A 94 6.99 -8.06 5.65
CA ASN A 94 6.47 -9.31 5.09
C ASN A 94 4.97 -9.23 4.78
N LYS A 95 4.20 -8.57 5.63
CA LYS A 95 2.76 -8.34 5.40
C LYS A 95 2.53 -7.49 4.15
N ILE A 96 3.30 -6.42 3.98
CA ILE A 96 3.22 -5.55 2.79
C ILE A 96 3.60 -6.33 1.53
N ILE A 97 4.71 -7.07 1.54
CA ILE A 97 5.16 -7.86 0.38
C ILE A 97 4.11 -8.90 -0.02
N LYS A 98 3.54 -9.61 0.96
CA LYS A 98 2.48 -10.60 0.71
C LYS A 98 1.24 -9.97 0.08
N ASP A 99 0.83 -8.81 0.59
CA ASP A 99 -0.38 -8.13 0.13
C ASP A 99 -0.21 -7.47 -1.25
N LEU A 100 1.01 -7.02 -1.57
CA LEU A 100 1.33 -6.32 -2.81
C LEU A 100 2.08 -7.20 -3.84
N LYS A 101 1.97 -8.53 -3.74
CA LYS A 101 2.74 -9.47 -4.56
C LYS A 101 2.63 -9.23 -6.07
N GLU A 102 1.45 -8.79 -6.56
CA GLU A 102 1.19 -8.51 -7.97
C GLU A 102 1.89 -7.24 -8.49
N TYR A 103 2.41 -6.40 -7.58
CA TYR A 103 3.18 -5.20 -7.89
C TYR A 103 4.69 -5.40 -7.68
N LYS A 104 5.15 -6.64 -7.60
CA LYS A 104 6.57 -6.98 -7.37
C LYS A 104 7.50 -6.11 -8.24
N ASN A 105 8.62 -5.65 -7.64
CA ASN A 105 9.61 -4.75 -8.21
C ASN A 105 9.13 -3.31 -8.50
N ARG A 106 7.85 -2.98 -8.29
CA ARG A 106 7.33 -1.61 -8.44
C ARG A 106 7.32 -0.83 -7.14
N PHE A 107 7.73 -1.45 -6.06
CA PHE A 107 7.89 -0.78 -4.78
C PHE A 107 9.16 -1.23 -4.08
N LYS A 108 9.68 -0.33 -3.24
CA LYS A 108 10.75 -0.61 -2.28
C LYS A 108 10.23 -0.34 -0.88
N ILE A 109 10.72 -1.09 0.10
CA ILE A 109 10.36 -0.91 1.52
C ILE A 109 11.66 -0.73 2.29
N SER A 110 11.73 0.36 3.06
CA SER A 110 12.85 0.64 3.95
C SER A 110 12.37 1.06 5.33
N LEU A 111 13.19 0.78 6.33
CA LEU A 111 13.01 1.32 7.67
C LEU A 111 13.36 2.82 7.65
N ALA A 112 12.59 3.62 8.34
CA ALA A 112 12.86 5.03 8.57
C ALA A 112 12.92 5.30 10.08
N PRO A 113 13.72 6.27 10.53
CA PRO A 113 13.68 6.72 11.91
C PRO A 113 12.27 7.13 12.34
N ASN A 114 12.08 7.38 13.63
CA ASN A 114 10.81 7.91 14.14
C ASN A 114 10.64 9.39 13.71
N ILE A 115 10.44 9.61 12.41
CA ILE A 115 10.24 10.93 11.82
C ILE A 115 8.94 11.53 12.38
N VAL A 116 9.03 12.68 13.01
CA VAL A 116 7.90 13.39 13.61
C VAL A 116 7.46 14.59 12.78
N GLU A 117 8.37 15.12 11.95
CA GLU A 117 8.11 16.32 11.14
C GLU A 117 8.88 16.24 9.81
N ILE A 118 8.37 16.90 8.79
CA ILE A 118 9.02 17.04 7.48
C ILE A 118 9.13 18.53 7.20
N ASN A 119 10.37 19.04 7.29
CA ASN A 119 10.70 20.42 6.97
C ASN A 119 11.27 20.51 5.56
N TYR A 120 10.88 21.55 4.83
CA TYR A 120 11.46 21.87 3.54
C TYR A 120 11.57 23.38 3.39
N GLY A 121 12.70 23.83 2.81
CA GLY A 121 12.95 25.27 2.60
C GLY A 121 12.23 25.79 1.35
N ARG A 122 12.99 26.04 0.29
CA ARG A 122 12.43 26.46 -1.01
C ARG A 122 11.77 25.27 -1.71
N THR A 123 10.92 25.54 -2.71
CA THR A 123 10.23 24.50 -3.50
C THR A 123 11.22 23.46 -4.02
N VAL A 124 11.13 22.24 -3.52
CA VAL A 124 12.05 21.12 -3.86
C VAL A 124 11.42 20.14 -4.87
N GLY A 125 10.44 20.59 -5.64
CA GLY A 125 9.83 19.78 -6.73
C GLY A 125 8.91 18.65 -6.27
N TYR A 126 8.59 18.50 -4.98
CA TYR A 126 7.61 17.53 -4.51
C TYR A 126 6.41 18.18 -3.81
N LYS A 127 5.30 17.45 -3.77
CA LYS A 127 4.04 17.88 -3.19
C LYS A 127 3.66 17.01 -2.00
N ILE A 128 3.40 17.60 -0.84
CA ILE A 128 2.81 16.90 0.30
C ILE A 128 1.29 16.87 0.11
N LYS A 129 0.70 15.68 0.02
CA LYS A 129 -0.73 15.50 -0.21
C LYS A 129 -1.34 14.50 0.77
N LYS A 130 -2.41 14.91 1.45
CA LYS A 130 -3.32 13.99 2.13
C LYS A 130 -4.26 13.38 1.10
N LEU A 131 -4.23 12.06 0.93
CA LEU A 131 -5.17 11.36 0.05
C LEU A 131 -6.46 11.06 0.84
N LYS A 132 -7.57 11.56 0.34
CA LYS A 132 -8.89 11.23 0.88
C LYS A 132 -9.28 9.82 0.41
N LEU A 133 -9.75 8.99 1.33
CA LEU A 133 -10.36 7.68 1.07
C LEU A 133 -11.87 7.80 1.20
N SER A 134 -12.61 6.79 0.75
CA SER A 134 -14.05 6.74 1.00
C SER A 134 -14.32 6.52 2.50
N LYS A 135 -15.49 6.95 2.97
CA LYS A 135 -15.88 6.81 4.38
C LYS A 135 -15.83 5.36 4.86
N GLU A 136 -16.15 4.39 4.00
CA GLU A 136 -16.11 2.96 4.30
C GLU A 136 -14.67 2.49 4.55
N ILE A 137 -13.72 2.99 3.75
CA ILE A 137 -12.30 2.65 3.89
C ILE A 137 -11.67 3.36 5.10
N GLU A 138 -12.08 4.58 5.38
CA GLU A 138 -11.60 5.34 6.56
C GLU A 138 -12.03 4.68 7.89
N LYS A 139 -13.13 3.93 7.91
CA LYS A 139 -13.55 3.11 9.07
C LYS A 139 -12.59 1.94 9.37
N ILE A 140 -11.79 1.50 8.39
CA ILE A 140 -10.79 0.46 8.61
C ILE A 140 -9.64 1.03 9.41
N SER A 141 -9.56 0.67 10.67
CA SER A 141 -8.61 1.23 11.62
C SER A 141 -7.63 0.14 12.10
N ALA A 142 -6.34 0.46 12.06
CA ALA A 142 -5.31 -0.40 12.64
C ALA A 142 -5.56 -0.68 14.13
N THR A 143 -6.10 0.29 14.87
CA THR A 143 -6.48 0.13 16.28
C THR A 143 -7.56 -0.93 16.45
N ASN A 144 -8.61 -0.90 15.62
CA ASN A 144 -9.68 -1.90 15.68
C ASN A 144 -9.16 -3.30 15.29
N ILE A 145 -8.24 -3.37 14.33
CA ILE A 145 -7.60 -4.64 13.95
C ILE A 145 -6.80 -5.19 15.12
N ARG A 146 -5.98 -4.37 15.81
CA ARG A 146 -5.22 -4.82 16.99
C ARG A 146 -6.13 -5.25 18.13
N LYS A 147 -7.21 -4.52 18.41
CA LYS A 147 -8.22 -4.93 19.41
C LYS A 147 -8.77 -6.32 19.09
N LYS A 148 -9.19 -6.56 17.84
CA LYS A 148 -9.71 -7.87 17.41
C LYS A 148 -8.66 -8.98 17.55
N LEU A 149 -7.41 -8.73 17.20
CA LEU A 149 -6.32 -9.71 17.35
C LEU A 149 -6.06 -10.06 18.81
N ARG A 150 -6.18 -9.10 19.74
CA ARG A 150 -6.06 -9.35 21.17
C ARG A 150 -7.22 -10.19 21.72
N LEU A 151 -8.44 -9.91 21.30
CA LEU A 151 -9.61 -10.72 21.66
C LEU A 151 -9.49 -12.17 21.17
N GLN A 152 -8.79 -12.39 20.05
CA GLN A 152 -8.50 -13.71 19.50
C GLN A 152 -7.23 -14.37 20.07
N ASN A 153 -6.59 -13.79 21.09
CA ASN A 153 -5.31 -14.22 21.66
C ASN A 153 -4.16 -14.32 20.64
N LYS A 154 -4.27 -13.63 19.48
CA LYS A 154 -3.24 -13.59 18.43
C LYS A 154 -2.25 -12.46 18.61
N LEU A 155 -2.49 -11.58 19.57
CA LEU A 155 -1.63 -10.45 19.90
C LEU A 155 -1.63 -10.24 21.41
N LYS A 156 -0.45 -10.26 22.02
CA LYS A 156 -0.30 -9.99 23.46
C LYS A 156 -0.77 -8.57 23.81
N LYS A 157 -1.34 -8.38 24.98
CA LYS A 157 -1.57 -7.06 25.55
C LYS A 157 -0.19 -6.43 25.82
N ILE A 158 0.01 -5.21 25.36
CA ILE A 158 1.19 -4.43 25.73
C ILE A 158 0.86 -3.81 27.10
N PRO A 159 1.75 -3.92 28.11
CA PRO A 159 1.59 -3.15 29.33
C PRO A 159 1.44 -1.68 28.99
N ASP A 160 0.54 -1.00 29.68
CA ASP A 160 0.34 0.45 29.48
C ASP A 160 1.48 1.18 30.21
N ASN A 161 2.60 1.36 29.52
CA ASN A 161 3.75 2.11 30.05
C ASN A 161 3.57 3.63 29.83
N ARG A 162 2.36 4.13 29.98
CA ARG A 162 2.09 5.56 30.05
C ARG A 162 2.27 6.01 31.51
N ASN A 163 3.52 6.10 31.95
CA ASN A 163 3.99 6.89 33.07
C ASN A 163 4.96 7.93 32.53
#